data_474b200c17b17a14058ce52b63dcc389
#
_entry.id   474b200c17b17a14058ce52b63dcc389
#
_cell.length_a   1.000
_cell.length_b   1.000
_cell.length_c   1.000
_cell.angle_alpha   90.00
_cell.angle_beta   90.00
_cell.angle_gamma   90.00
#
_symmetry.space_group_name_H-M   'P 1'
#
loop_
_entity.id
_entity.type
_entity.pdbx_description
1 polymer ?
#
loop_
_entity_poly.entity_id
_entity_poly.type
_entity_poly.pdbx_seq_one_letter_code
_entity_poly.pdbx_strand_id
1 'polypeptide(L)'
;KNSNIFILSAPDTTNVLTFADNKILPEQNKCINMLIALQRMCDYLIIDCDTNVTNHVSAWGLNYADIVINVMKPTQQGLRIANAYQGYFSEIWRGKVVNVVNADKNYIGISDFEKALDVPVKFDIELPYDEQVELSENTGVPIINEYHKVKLFGGNYKKAFMELVDIILTDNEE
;
A
#
# COMPACT_ATOMS: atom_id res chain seq x y z
N LYS A 1 -15.23 16.32 17.16
CA LYS A 1 -14.16 15.32 17.30
C LYS A 1 -13.03 15.83 16.39
N ASN A 2 -11.90 16.20 16.95
CA ASN A 2 -10.74 16.56 16.17
C ASN A 2 -10.22 15.27 15.53
N SER A 3 -10.36 15.15 14.22
CA SER A 3 -9.72 14.08 13.47
C SER A 3 -8.27 14.52 13.23
N ASN A 4 -7.31 13.72 13.65
CA ASN A 4 -5.90 13.93 13.37
C ASN A 4 -5.49 13.30 12.02
N ILE A 5 -6.48 12.95 11.18
CA ILE A 5 -6.26 12.37 9.86
C ILE A 5 -6.59 13.43 8.81
N PHE A 6 -5.63 13.71 7.94
CA PHE A 6 -5.76 14.59 6.78
C PHE A 6 -5.61 13.75 5.53
N ILE A 7 -6.47 13.97 4.54
CA ILE A 7 -6.43 13.28 3.25
C ILE A 7 -6.12 14.31 2.17
N LEU A 8 -5.07 14.07 1.41
CA LEU A 8 -4.75 14.80 0.19
C LEU A 8 -5.04 13.88 -1.00
N SER A 9 -5.98 14.24 -1.83
CA SER A 9 -6.35 13.50 -3.04
C SER A 9 -6.33 14.39 -4.26
N ALA A 10 -6.39 13.79 -5.45
CA ALA A 10 -6.65 14.53 -6.66
C ALA A 10 -8.05 15.19 -6.58
N PRO A 11 -8.24 16.39 -7.17
CA PRO A 11 -9.55 17.02 -7.22
C PRO A 11 -10.58 16.13 -7.94
N ASP A 12 -11.81 16.05 -7.41
CA ASP A 12 -12.90 15.21 -7.96
C ASP A 12 -13.25 15.54 -9.43
N THR A 13 -12.97 16.77 -9.85
CA THR A 13 -13.20 17.22 -11.23
C THR A 13 -12.08 16.83 -12.20
N THR A 14 -11.02 16.19 -11.72
CA THR A 14 -9.86 15.88 -12.54
C THR A 14 -10.10 14.55 -13.24
N ASN A 15 -10.30 14.62 -14.56
CA ASN A 15 -10.38 13.41 -15.38
C ASN A 15 -9.01 12.71 -15.37
N VAL A 16 -8.99 11.41 -15.10
CA VAL A 16 -7.78 10.56 -15.14
C VAL A 16 -6.99 10.75 -16.43
N LEU A 17 -7.68 10.97 -17.57
CA LEU A 17 -7.06 11.26 -18.86
C LEU A 17 -6.35 12.63 -18.90
N THR A 18 -6.77 13.59 -18.11
CA THR A 18 -6.12 14.90 -18.01
C THR A 18 -4.85 14.84 -17.14
N PHE A 19 -4.80 13.95 -16.17
CA PHE A 19 -3.58 13.67 -15.41
C PHE A 19 -2.54 12.90 -16.22
N ALA A 20 -2.96 12.12 -17.22
CA ALA A 20 -2.07 11.41 -18.12
C ALA A 20 -1.41 12.34 -19.18
N ASP A 21 -1.90 13.58 -19.33
CA ASP A 21 -1.22 14.58 -20.17
C ASP A 21 0.05 15.04 -19.46
N ASN A 22 1.22 14.66 -20.00
CA ASN A 22 2.55 14.99 -19.46
C ASN A 22 2.80 16.48 -19.19
N LYS A 23 1.94 17.37 -19.67
CA LYS A 23 1.98 18.80 -19.41
C LYS A 23 1.47 19.20 -18.02
N ILE A 24 0.75 18.30 -17.34
CA ILE A 24 0.13 18.55 -16.02
C ILE A 24 0.89 17.85 -14.90
N LEU A 25 1.83 16.95 -15.21
CA LEU A 25 2.68 16.32 -14.20
C LEU A 25 3.51 17.38 -13.50
N PRO A 26 3.44 17.47 -12.17
CA PRO A 26 4.26 18.41 -11.42
C PRO A 26 5.73 18.13 -11.71
N GLU A 27 6.51 19.19 -11.86
CA GLU A 27 7.95 19.06 -11.96
C GLU A 27 8.49 18.28 -10.76
N GLN A 28 9.50 17.46 -10.98
CA GLN A 28 10.13 16.62 -9.95
C GLN A 28 10.38 17.38 -8.63
N ASN A 29 10.96 18.59 -8.71
CA ASN A 29 11.24 19.41 -7.52
C ASN A 29 9.98 19.84 -6.76
N LYS A 30 8.85 20.01 -7.45
CA LYS A 30 7.58 20.33 -6.81
C LYS A 30 7.04 19.15 -6.03
N CYS A 31 7.17 17.92 -6.56
CA CYS A 31 6.80 16.70 -5.85
C CYS A 31 7.65 16.53 -4.59
N ILE A 32 8.96 16.64 -4.69
CA ILE A 32 9.88 16.50 -3.55
C ILE A 32 9.55 17.54 -2.48
N ASN A 33 9.41 18.80 -2.86
CA ASN A 33 9.09 19.88 -1.91
C ASN A 33 7.73 19.68 -1.24
N MET A 34 6.75 19.15 -1.97
CA MET A 34 5.44 18.80 -1.42
C MET A 34 5.58 17.68 -0.38
N LEU A 35 6.29 16.59 -0.69
CA LEU A 35 6.49 15.48 0.24
C LEU A 35 7.22 15.93 1.51
N ILE A 36 8.27 16.73 1.39
CA ILE A 36 9.00 17.31 2.53
C ILE A 36 8.08 18.20 3.38
N ALA A 37 7.24 19.00 2.74
CA ALA A 37 6.31 19.87 3.46
C ALA A 37 5.25 19.05 4.22
N LEU A 38 4.70 18.01 3.59
CA LEU A 38 3.72 17.13 4.22
C LEU A 38 4.33 16.34 5.39
N GLN A 39 5.53 15.81 5.24
CA GLN A 39 6.25 15.10 6.30
C GLN A 39 6.44 15.95 7.56
N ARG A 40 6.61 17.27 7.42
CA ARG A 40 6.75 18.20 8.55
C ARG A 40 5.43 18.52 9.26
N MET A 41 4.29 18.15 8.66
CA MET A 41 2.95 18.49 9.17
C MET A 41 2.28 17.34 9.93
N CYS A 42 2.82 16.13 9.87
CA CYS A 42 2.22 14.94 10.49
C CYS A 42 3.29 14.02 11.07
N ASP A 43 2.89 13.18 12.02
CA ASP A 43 3.76 12.16 12.62
C ASP A 43 4.00 11.00 11.64
N TYR A 44 2.99 10.68 10.83
CA TYR A 44 3.04 9.64 9.80
C TYR A 44 2.47 10.17 8.49
N LEU A 45 3.24 10.07 7.41
CA LEU A 45 2.82 10.36 6.05
C LEU A 45 2.64 9.03 5.29
N ILE A 46 1.40 8.67 4.99
CA ILE A 46 1.07 7.47 4.20
C ILE A 46 0.84 7.90 2.76
N ILE A 47 1.59 7.32 1.83
CA ILE A 47 1.49 7.59 0.40
C ILE A 47 0.96 6.34 -0.28
N ASP A 48 -0.25 6.44 -0.86
CA ASP A 48 -0.81 5.39 -1.71
C ASP A 48 -0.19 5.53 -3.10
N CYS A 49 0.72 4.60 -3.42
CA CYS A 49 1.52 4.62 -4.63
C CYS A 49 0.87 3.80 -5.74
N ASP A 50 0.79 4.39 -6.93
CA ASP A 50 0.41 3.66 -8.14
C ASP A 50 1.51 2.65 -8.55
N THR A 51 1.12 1.58 -9.22
CA THR A 51 2.06 0.66 -9.90
C THR A 51 2.76 1.32 -11.09
N ASN A 52 2.28 2.47 -11.54
CA ASN A 52 2.87 3.22 -12.64
C ASN A 52 4.01 4.13 -12.14
N VAL A 53 5.25 3.70 -12.37
CA VAL A 53 6.47 4.45 -11.98
C VAL A 53 6.68 5.75 -12.74
N THR A 54 5.90 6.04 -13.78
CA THR A 54 5.94 7.36 -14.44
C THR A 54 5.25 8.44 -13.62
N ASN A 55 4.49 8.06 -12.61
CA ASN A 55 3.92 8.97 -11.63
C ASN A 55 5.02 9.48 -10.69
N HIS A 56 5.38 10.75 -10.81
CA HIS A 56 6.45 11.34 -10.00
C HIS A 56 6.18 11.28 -8.50
N VAL A 57 4.92 11.41 -8.05
CA VAL A 57 4.59 11.34 -6.63
C VAL A 57 4.84 9.93 -6.09
N SER A 58 4.43 8.90 -6.84
CA SER A 58 4.70 7.50 -6.47
C SER A 58 6.19 7.18 -6.50
N ALA A 59 6.89 7.56 -7.56
CA ALA A 59 8.33 7.29 -7.70
C ALA A 59 9.15 7.93 -6.58
N TRP A 60 8.89 9.20 -6.29
CA TRP A 60 9.58 9.91 -5.20
C TRP A 60 9.09 9.50 -3.82
N GLY A 61 7.80 9.17 -3.68
CA GLY A 61 7.25 8.58 -2.46
C GLY A 61 7.99 7.30 -2.08
N LEU A 62 8.14 6.37 -3.03
CA LEU A 62 8.87 5.12 -2.83
C LEU A 62 10.37 5.34 -2.53
N ASN A 63 10.99 6.34 -3.16
CA ASN A 63 12.41 6.63 -2.95
C ASN A 63 12.71 7.26 -1.59
N TYR A 64 11.80 8.10 -1.07
CA TYR A 64 11.94 8.82 0.19
C TYR A 64 11.26 8.15 1.38
N ALA A 65 10.50 7.09 1.17
CA ALA A 65 9.82 6.38 2.24
C ALA A 65 10.83 5.72 3.20
N ASP A 66 10.63 5.87 4.49
CA ASP A 66 11.37 5.15 5.51
C ASP A 66 10.99 3.65 5.48
N ILE A 67 9.70 3.37 5.25
CA ILE A 67 9.15 2.02 5.13
C ILE A 67 8.29 1.92 3.87
N VAL A 68 8.55 0.89 3.07
CA VAL A 68 7.74 0.52 1.91
C VAL A 68 6.93 -0.72 2.24
N ILE A 69 5.60 -0.62 2.19
CA ILE A 69 4.72 -1.78 2.34
C ILE A 69 4.39 -2.30 0.94
N ASN A 70 5.01 -3.42 0.58
CA ASN A 70 4.84 -4.05 -0.71
C ASN A 70 3.72 -5.10 -0.65
N VAL A 71 2.51 -4.73 -1.10
CA VAL A 71 1.33 -5.59 -1.01
C VAL A 71 1.12 -6.35 -2.31
N MET A 72 1.10 -7.67 -2.21
CA MET A 72 0.85 -8.57 -3.35
C MET A 72 -0.42 -9.40 -3.14
N LYS A 73 -1.14 -9.69 -4.22
CA LYS A 73 -2.28 -10.63 -4.23
C LYS A 73 -1.85 -11.94 -4.87
N PRO A 74 -2.09 -13.12 -4.24
CA PRO A 74 -1.73 -14.42 -4.79
C PRO A 74 -2.75 -14.87 -5.84
N THR A 75 -2.81 -14.12 -6.95
CA THR A 75 -3.65 -14.37 -8.12
C THR A 75 -2.80 -14.39 -9.38
N GLN A 76 -3.33 -14.94 -10.47
CA GLN A 76 -2.65 -14.91 -11.79
C GLN A 76 -2.33 -13.49 -12.23
N GLN A 77 -3.24 -12.54 -11.98
CA GLN A 77 -3.00 -11.13 -12.31
C GLN A 77 -1.94 -10.53 -11.37
N GLY A 78 -2.00 -10.80 -10.07
CA GLY A 78 -1.00 -10.35 -9.10
C GLY A 78 0.40 -10.87 -9.44
N LEU A 79 0.52 -12.13 -9.85
CA LEU A 79 1.79 -12.72 -10.28
C LEU A 79 2.36 -12.00 -11.52
N ARG A 80 1.51 -11.72 -12.52
CA ARG A 80 1.95 -10.97 -13.72
C ARG A 80 2.44 -9.58 -13.38
N ILE A 81 1.74 -8.87 -12.50
CA ILE A 81 2.13 -7.53 -12.05
C ILE A 81 3.44 -7.61 -11.26
N ALA A 82 3.56 -8.53 -10.32
CA ALA A 82 4.77 -8.71 -9.53
C ALA A 82 5.98 -8.99 -10.42
N ASN A 83 5.91 -9.95 -11.35
CA ASN A 83 7.01 -10.29 -12.24
C ASN A 83 7.36 -9.15 -13.22
N ALA A 84 6.36 -8.34 -13.63
CA ALA A 84 6.62 -7.22 -14.51
C ALA A 84 7.33 -6.04 -13.81
N TYR A 85 7.08 -5.82 -12.52
CA TYR A 85 7.47 -4.57 -11.86
C TYR A 85 8.39 -4.74 -10.64
N GLN A 86 8.43 -5.91 -10.00
CA GLN A 86 9.18 -6.12 -8.75
C GLN A 86 10.67 -5.78 -8.89
N GLY A 87 11.33 -6.24 -9.96
CA GLY A 87 12.74 -5.93 -10.20
C GLY A 87 12.98 -4.43 -10.35
N TYR A 88 12.04 -3.73 -10.98
CA TYR A 88 12.12 -2.29 -11.18
C TYR A 88 11.90 -1.51 -9.88
N PHE A 89 10.92 -1.90 -9.09
CA PHE A 89 10.65 -1.25 -7.82
C PHE A 89 11.80 -1.43 -6.83
N SER A 90 12.43 -2.61 -6.79
CA SER A 90 13.56 -2.87 -5.89
C SER A 90 14.77 -1.96 -6.15
N GLU A 91 14.91 -1.40 -7.34
CA GLU A 91 15.96 -0.42 -7.65
C GLU A 91 15.64 0.98 -7.10
N ILE A 92 14.36 1.30 -6.90
CA ILE A 92 13.89 2.61 -6.44
C ILE A 92 13.84 2.67 -4.90
N TRP A 93 13.47 1.56 -4.26
CA TRP A 93 13.30 1.51 -2.82
C TRP A 93 14.61 1.78 -2.08
N ARG A 94 14.56 2.64 -1.06
CA ARG A 94 15.70 2.99 -0.21
C ARG A 94 15.48 2.65 1.24
N GLY A 95 14.23 2.69 1.69
CA GLY A 95 13.83 2.35 3.05
C GLY A 95 13.69 0.84 3.28
N LYS A 96 13.25 0.48 4.46
CA LYS A 96 12.87 -0.90 4.79
C LYS A 96 11.68 -1.34 3.94
N VAL A 97 11.72 -2.59 3.47
CA VAL A 97 10.60 -3.18 2.74
C VAL A 97 9.91 -4.21 3.62
N VAL A 98 8.61 -4.08 3.78
CA VAL A 98 7.72 -5.06 4.43
C VAL A 98 6.86 -5.69 3.34
N ASN A 99 7.07 -6.96 3.08
CA ASN A 99 6.34 -7.70 2.07
C ASN A 99 5.07 -8.30 2.67
N VAL A 100 3.93 -7.92 2.14
CA VAL A 100 2.61 -8.34 2.62
C VAL A 100 1.92 -9.12 1.52
N VAL A 101 1.46 -10.33 1.81
CA VAL A 101 0.52 -11.03 0.95
C VAL A 101 -0.89 -10.78 1.45
N ASN A 102 -1.73 -10.19 0.59
CA ASN A 102 -3.14 -10.02 0.87
C ASN A 102 -3.90 -11.19 0.23
N ALA A 103 -4.21 -12.21 1.04
CA ALA A 103 -4.82 -13.43 0.58
C ALA A 103 -6.22 -13.16 0.01
N ASP A 104 -6.42 -13.58 -1.23
CA ASP A 104 -7.74 -13.73 -1.81
C ASP A 104 -8.18 -15.19 -1.60
N LYS A 105 -9.43 -15.52 -1.81
CA LYS A 105 -10.12 -16.83 -1.61
C LYS A 105 -9.28 -18.12 -1.84
N ASN A 106 -7.97 -18.11 -1.56
CA ASN A 106 -7.00 -19.23 -1.63
C ASN A 106 -6.95 -19.98 -2.97
N TYR A 107 -7.09 -19.28 -4.10
CA TYR A 107 -6.98 -19.87 -5.42
C TYR A 107 -5.55 -20.31 -5.77
N ILE A 108 -4.55 -19.61 -5.23
CA ILE A 108 -3.13 -19.96 -5.36
C ILE A 108 -2.55 -20.00 -3.94
N GLY A 109 -1.92 -21.10 -3.58
CA GLY A 109 -1.21 -21.22 -2.31
C GLY A 109 -0.05 -20.20 -2.24
N ILE A 110 0.18 -19.61 -1.09
CA ILE A 110 1.24 -18.59 -0.91
C ILE A 110 2.60 -19.17 -1.30
N SER A 111 2.92 -20.39 -0.88
CA SER A 111 4.18 -21.06 -1.25
C SER A 111 4.34 -21.28 -2.77
N ASP A 112 3.24 -21.53 -3.47
CA ASP A 112 3.28 -21.70 -4.93
C ASP A 112 3.39 -20.35 -5.63
N PHE A 113 2.76 -19.32 -5.06
CA PHE A 113 2.91 -17.93 -5.52
C PHE A 113 4.36 -17.45 -5.36
N GLU A 114 4.98 -17.67 -4.19
CA GLU A 114 6.39 -17.33 -3.93
C GLU A 114 7.34 -18.00 -4.93
N LYS A 115 7.13 -19.29 -5.23
CA LYS A 115 7.95 -20.03 -6.19
C LYS A 115 7.79 -19.57 -7.64
N ALA A 116 6.66 -18.96 -7.96
CA ALA A 116 6.36 -18.46 -9.30
C ALA A 116 6.83 -17.02 -9.55
N LEU A 117 7.33 -16.33 -8.51
CA LEU A 117 7.92 -15.00 -8.64
C LEU A 117 9.30 -15.09 -9.28
N ASP A 118 9.54 -14.25 -10.29
CA ASP A 118 10.85 -14.15 -10.98
C ASP A 118 11.93 -13.58 -10.03
N VAL A 119 11.53 -12.67 -9.14
CA VAL A 119 12.37 -12.15 -8.06
C VAL A 119 11.91 -12.80 -6.75
N PRO A 120 12.77 -13.56 -6.07
CA PRO A 120 12.41 -14.18 -4.81
C PRO A 120 11.96 -13.17 -3.76
N VAL A 121 10.78 -13.37 -3.22
CA VAL A 121 10.21 -12.55 -2.14
C VAL A 121 9.79 -13.48 -1.01
N LYS A 122 10.14 -13.14 0.21
CA LYS A 122 9.60 -13.75 1.41
C LYS A 122 8.59 -12.79 2.01
N PHE A 123 7.40 -13.29 2.29
CA PHE A 123 6.36 -12.48 2.94
C PHE A 123 6.60 -12.41 4.44
N ASP A 124 6.55 -11.19 4.97
CA ASP A 124 6.66 -10.89 6.39
C ASP A 124 5.31 -11.06 7.09
N ILE A 125 4.23 -10.70 6.38
CA ILE A 125 2.85 -10.76 6.87
C ILE A 125 1.93 -11.38 5.83
N GLU A 126 1.03 -12.23 6.31
CA GLU A 126 -0.11 -12.75 5.55
C GLU A 126 -1.41 -12.16 6.10
N LEU A 127 -2.07 -11.33 5.30
CA LEU A 127 -3.43 -10.87 5.58
C LEU A 127 -4.40 -11.91 5.02
N PRO A 128 -5.10 -12.68 5.87
CA PRO A 128 -6.01 -13.73 5.41
C PRO A 128 -7.25 -13.10 4.76
N TYR A 129 -7.90 -13.85 3.88
CA TYR A 129 -9.19 -13.44 3.31
C TYR A 129 -10.23 -13.22 4.41
N ASP A 130 -10.93 -12.09 4.33
CA ASP A 130 -12.04 -11.76 5.22
C ASP A 130 -13.16 -11.11 4.40
N GLU A 131 -14.36 -11.70 4.45
CA GLU A 131 -15.54 -11.17 3.73
C GLU A 131 -15.91 -9.74 4.16
N GLN A 132 -15.54 -9.34 5.37
CA GLN A 132 -15.80 -7.98 5.86
C GLN A 132 -14.94 -6.94 5.12
N VAL A 133 -13.76 -7.33 4.65
CA VAL A 133 -12.91 -6.46 3.79
C VAL A 133 -13.62 -6.23 2.47
N GLU A 134 -14.13 -7.29 1.83
CA GLU A 134 -14.89 -7.19 0.58
C GLU A 134 -16.17 -6.34 0.76
N LEU A 135 -16.87 -6.50 1.88
CA LEU A 135 -18.03 -5.68 2.21
C LEU A 135 -17.67 -4.22 2.43
N SER A 136 -16.55 -3.94 3.10
CA SER A 136 -16.02 -2.59 3.33
C SER A 136 -15.71 -1.88 2.00
N GLU A 137 -15.08 -2.57 1.06
CA GLU A 137 -14.83 -2.04 -0.29
C GLU A 137 -16.13 -1.65 -1.01
N ASN A 138 -17.17 -2.51 -0.92
CA ASN A 138 -18.46 -2.28 -1.58
C ASN A 138 -19.31 -1.19 -0.91
N THR A 139 -19.19 -1.00 0.39
CA THR A 139 -19.99 -0.03 1.16
C THR A 139 -19.29 1.31 1.36
N GLY A 140 -17.98 1.39 1.13
CA GLY A 140 -17.14 2.55 1.43
C GLY A 140 -17.01 2.83 2.93
N VAL A 141 -17.36 1.87 3.78
CA VAL A 141 -17.22 1.98 5.24
C VAL A 141 -15.94 1.29 5.67
N PRO A 142 -14.96 1.99 6.26
CA PRO A 142 -13.71 1.37 6.68
C PRO A 142 -13.95 0.19 7.63
N ILE A 143 -13.33 -0.95 7.34
CA ILE A 143 -13.49 -2.18 8.09
C ILE A 143 -13.20 -2.00 9.60
N ILE A 144 -12.27 -1.11 9.94
CA ILE A 144 -11.90 -0.83 11.33
C ILE A 144 -13.07 -0.28 12.15
N ASN A 145 -14.02 0.39 11.51
CA ASN A 145 -15.23 0.90 12.15
C ASN A 145 -16.27 -0.21 12.40
N GLU A 146 -16.27 -1.24 11.59
CA GLU A 146 -17.18 -2.38 11.69
C GLU A 146 -16.71 -3.38 12.76
N TYR A 147 -15.41 -3.54 13.01
CA TYR A 147 -14.89 -4.44 14.05
C TYR A 147 -15.38 -4.12 15.48
N HIS A 148 -15.85 -2.89 15.74
CA HIS A 148 -16.47 -2.55 17.01
C HIS A 148 -17.90 -3.08 17.17
N LYS A 149 -18.58 -3.38 16.06
CA LYS A 149 -19.97 -3.82 16.05
C LYS A 149 -20.12 -5.33 15.96
N VAL A 150 -19.18 -6.03 15.36
CA VAL A 150 -19.26 -7.47 15.09
C VAL A 150 -18.18 -8.22 15.87
N LYS A 151 -18.54 -8.69 17.06
CA LYS A 151 -17.62 -9.46 17.95
C LYS A 151 -17.26 -10.87 17.45
N LEU A 152 -17.84 -11.36 16.36
CA LEU A 152 -17.81 -12.78 15.96
C LEU A 152 -16.99 -13.10 14.69
N PHE A 153 -16.62 -12.11 13.87
CA PHE A 153 -15.90 -12.38 12.62
C PHE A 153 -14.68 -11.46 12.49
N GLY A 154 -13.63 -11.91 11.82
CA GLY A 154 -12.44 -11.12 11.50
C GLY A 154 -11.27 -11.23 12.49
N GLY A 155 -11.28 -12.19 13.41
CA GLY A 155 -10.21 -12.33 14.41
C GLY A 155 -8.81 -12.49 13.82
N ASN A 156 -8.67 -13.24 12.72
CA ASN A 156 -7.36 -13.52 12.10
C ASN A 156 -6.88 -12.33 11.25
N TYR A 157 -7.74 -11.71 10.45
CA TYR A 157 -7.38 -10.53 9.65
C TYR A 157 -6.95 -9.37 10.54
N LYS A 158 -7.78 -9.05 11.56
CA LYS A 158 -7.45 -7.99 12.52
C LYS A 158 -6.12 -8.25 13.22
N LYS A 159 -5.86 -9.50 13.64
CA LYS A 159 -4.61 -9.86 14.30
C LYS A 159 -3.42 -9.63 13.36
N ALA A 160 -3.48 -10.13 12.14
CA ALA A 160 -2.42 -9.97 11.15
C ALA A 160 -2.21 -8.48 10.77
N PHE A 161 -3.30 -7.72 10.68
CA PHE A 161 -3.21 -6.28 10.42
C PHE A 161 -2.56 -5.52 11.58
N MET A 162 -2.87 -5.87 12.83
CA MET A 162 -2.21 -5.26 13.99
C MET A 162 -0.72 -5.64 14.07
N GLU A 163 -0.37 -6.87 13.71
CA GLU A 163 1.03 -7.30 13.60
C GLU A 163 1.79 -6.49 12.54
N LEU A 164 1.16 -6.20 11.40
CA LEU A 164 1.73 -5.28 10.40
C LEU A 164 1.94 -3.88 10.98
N VAL A 165 0.97 -3.35 11.71
CA VAL A 165 1.09 -2.05 12.38
C VAL A 165 2.24 -2.04 13.39
N ASP A 166 2.38 -3.10 14.18
CA ASP A 166 3.46 -3.23 15.16
C ASP A 166 4.84 -3.26 14.47
N ILE A 167 4.99 -3.95 13.34
CA ILE A 167 6.23 -3.94 12.53
C ILE A 167 6.57 -2.53 12.05
N ILE A 168 5.57 -1.74 11.65
CA ILE A 168 5.76 -0.37 11.17
C ILE A 168 6.17 0.57 12.33
N LEU A 169 5.59 0.39 13.51
CA LEU A 169 5.80 1.28 14.65
C LEU A 169 7.11 1.00 15.40
N THR A 170 7.52 -0.27 15.52
CA THR A 170 8.72 -0.64 16.29
C THR A 170 10.03 -0.19 15.65
N ASP A 171 10.06 0.03 14.34
CA ASP A 171 11.28 0.50 13.67
C ASP A 171 11.54 2.01 13.79
N ASN A 172 10.61 2.77 14.37
CA ASN A 172 10.81 4.21 14.56
C ASN A 172 11.48 4.54 15.94
N GLU A 173 11.86 3.53 16.72
CA GLU A 173 12.48 3.70 18.04
C GLU A 173 14.00 3.49 18.05
N GLU A 174 14.65 3.16 16.91
CA GLU A 174 16.10 3.10 16.75
C GLU A 174 16.65 4.32 15.97
#